data_07d198549e31ffa76fba6b8c1dfd713f
#
_entry.id   07d198549e31ffa76fba6b8c1dfd713f
#
_cell.length_a   1.000
_cell.length_b   1.000
_cell.length_c   1.000
_cell.angle_alpha   90.00
_cell.angle_beta   90.00
_cell.angle_gamma   90.00
#
_symmetry.space_group_name_H-M   'P 1'
#
loop_
_entity.id
_entity.type
_entity.pdbx_description
1 polymer ?
#
loop_
_entity_poly.entity_id
_entity_poly.type
_entity_poly.pdbx_seq_one_letter_code
_entity_poly.pdbx_strand_id
1 'polypeptide(L)'
;VLFLAVERTLPRFPLLSFSILSIRSVWSTASANFFISMALISFNYFFPFFFQTVAQMPASVVGLRMMPASFAIGVGSLAAGFYMRHYGRYYGYLCVSVVVLCLSCLPMAFYSSNPPKLLPFVFNVPLTFSQAGFFTCALVALVHVVGQESLGVATGMNYLFRSTGQVMGISLSGFLLQWTLSDELGKRILGPGSDELILQIRHDSTILPSLPADLRHEALLSYTSALHNVFLFIIGCYVCTMILSFFVENKHLDEPFSDEQDTS
;
A
#
# COMPACT_ATOMS: atom_id res chain seq x y z
N VAL A 1 -15.46 1.67 17.37
CA VAL A 1 -16.19 2.52 18.34
C VAL A 1 -15.87 2.07 19.76
N LEU A 2 -16.06 0.80 20.12
CA LEU A 2 -15.85 0.24 21.46
C LEU A 2 -14.38 0.42 21.93
N PHE A 3 -13.40 0.15 21.08
CA PHE A 3 -11.98 0.37 21.33
C PHE A 3 -11.69 1.85 21.68
N LEU A 4 -12.19 2.79 20.87
CA LEU A 4 -12.00 4.22 21.12
C LEU A 4 -12.67 4.71 22.42
N ALA A 5 -13.82 4.14 22.78
CA ALA A 5 -14.51 4.45 24.04
C ALA A 5 -13.73 3.93 25.25
N VAL A 6 -13.24 2.71 25.19
CA VAL A 6 -12.41 2.10 26.24
C VAL A 6 -11.08 2.86 26.40
N GLU A 7 -10.42 3.21 25.31
CA GLU A 7 -9.16 3.93 25.28
C GLU A 7 -9.27 5.34 25.90
N ARG A 8 -10.45 5.97 25.76
CA ARG A 8 -10.72 7.30 26.34
C ARG A 8 -11.03 7.27 27.83
N THR A 9 -11.48 6.14 28.36
CA THR A 9 -12.05 6.07 29.74
C THR A 9 -11.25 5.23 30.72
N LEU A 10 -10.46 4.25 30.29
CA LEU A 10 -9.88 3.27 31.21
C LEU A 10 -8.36 3.30 31.42
N PRO A 11 -7.46 3.59 30.47
CA PRO A 11 -6.05 3.36 30.73
C PRO A 11 -5.31 4.53 31.40
N ARG A 12 -4.46 4.18 32.37
CA ARG A 12 -3.43 5.11 32.91
C ARG A 12 -2.37 5.49 31.87
N PHE A 13 -2.18 4.63 30.83
CA PHE A 13 -1.29 4.85 29.69
C PHE A 13 -2.03 4.45 28.40
N PRO A 14 -2.72 5.38 27.74
CA PRO A 14 -3.46 5.10 26.50
C PRO A 14 -2.52 4.75 25.36
N LEU A 15 -2.86 3.69 24.58
CA LEU A 15 -2.19 3.34 23.32
C LEU A 15 -2.37 4.42 22.27
N LEU A 16 -3.56 5.08 22.27
CA LEU A 16 -3.87 6.25 21.45
C LEU A 16 -3.86 7.48 22.35
N SER A 17 -2.70 8.11 22.53
CA SER A 17 -2.65 9.44 23.16
C SER A 17 -3.20 10.48 22.20
N PHE A 18 -4.43 10.93 22.46
CA PHE A 18 -5.06 11.98 21.64
C PHE A 18 -4.28 13.29 21.64
N SER A 19 -3.54 13.59 22.70
CA SER A 19 -2.65 14.74 22.77
C SER A 19 -1.49 14.61 21.77
N ILE A 20 -0.87 13.44 21.68
CA ILE A 20 0.21 13.17 20.71
C ILE A 20 -0.35 13.16 19.28
N LEU A 21 -1.54 12.59 19.08
CA LEU A 21 -2.18 12.54 17.76
C LEU A 21 -2.60 13.94 17.27
N SER A 22 -2.82 14.90 18.16
CA SER A 22 -3.14 16.30 17.80
C SER A 22 -1.95 17.05 17.20
N ILE A 23 -0.72 16.55 17.37
CA ILE A 23 0.47 17.10 16.74
C ILE A 23 0.38 16.88 15.24
N ARG A 24 0.45 17.95 14.44
CA ARG A 24 0.29 17.93 12.98
C ARG A 24 1.17 16.88 12.29
N SER A 25 2.44 16.84 12.63
CA SER A 25 3.40 15.87 12.05
C SER A 25 3.06 14.43 12.40
N VAL A 26 2.58 14.15 13.62
CA VAL A 26 2.21 12.80 14.07
C VAL A 26 0.97 12.34 13.32
N TRP A 27 -0.08 13.15 13.28
CA TRP A 27 -1.31 12.82 12.57
C TRP A 27 -1.06 12.58 11.07
N SER A 28 -0.30 13.46 10.42
CA SER A 28 -0.02 13.34 8.99
C SER A 28 0.82 12.10 8.68
N THR A 29 1.84 11.80 9.51
CA THR A 29 2.67 10.60 9.37
C THR A 29 1.85 9.32 9.61
N ALA A 30 1.03 9.27 10.65
CA ALA A 30 0.18 8.12 10.96
C ALA A 30 -0.83 7.86 9.83
N SER A 31 -1.50 8.90 9.35
CA SER A 31 -2.46 8.78 8.24
C SER A 31 -1.77 8.40 6.92
N ALA A 32 -0.58 8.94 6.63
CA ALA A 32 0.21 8.54 5.48
C ALA A 32 0.64 7.07 5.58
N ASN A 33 1.04 6.59 6.77
CA ASN A 33 1.34 5.18 7.02
C ASN A 33 0.13 4.26 6.84
N PHE A 34 -1.08 4.74 7.17
CA PHE A 34 -2.31 4.01 6.93
C PHE A 34 -2.53 3.79 5.42
N PHE A 35 -2.53 4.86 4.61
CA PHE A 35 -2.79 4.75 3.17
C PHE A 35 -1.69 4.00 2.40
N ILE A 36 -0.41 4.24 2.71
CA ILE A 36 0.67 3.49 2.07
C ILE A 36 0.61 2.00 2.41
N SER A 37 0.15 1.65 3.62
CA SER A 37 0.01 0.26 4.05
C SER A 37 -1.18 -0.43 3.40
N MET A 38 -2.29 0.30 3.15
CA MET A 38 -3.39 -0.17 2.30
C MET A 38 -2.89 -0.52 0.90
N ALA A 39 -2.14 0.39 0.28
CA ALA A 39 -1.58 0.18 -1.05
C ALA A 39 -0.59 -0.99 -1.06
N LEU A 40 0.31 -1.07 -0.06
CA LEU A 40 1.34 -2.11 0.06
C LEU A 40 0.76 -3.52 0.04
N ILE A 41 -0.19 -3.81 0.92
CA ILE A 41 -0.74 -5.16 1.03
C ILE A 41 -1.56 -5.53 -0.20
N SER A 42 -2.36 -4.58 -0.70
CA SER A 42 -3.13 -4.76 -1.92
C SER A 42 -2.23 -5.04 -3.11
N PHE A 43 -1.15 -4.26 -3.26
CA PHE A 43 -0.17 -4.47 -4.31
C PHE A 43 0.53 -5.83 -4.20
N ASN A 44 1.04 -6.19 -3.03
CA ASN A 44 1.75 -7.46 -2.82
C ASN A 44 0.89 -8.69 -3.10
N TYR A 45 -0.43 -8.58 -2.94
CA TYR A 45 -1.36 -9.66 -3.25
C TYR A 45 -1.80 -9.65 -4.72
N PHE A 46 -2.26 -8.51 -5.23
CA PHE A 46 -2.89 -8.43 -6.55
C PHE A 46 -1.90 -8.34 -7.71
N PHE A 47 -0.66 -7.88 -7.47
CA PHE A 47 0.37 -7.86 -8.48
C PHE A 47 0.77 -9.28 -8.96
N PRO A 48 1.19 -10.21 -8.09
CA PRO A 48 1.46 -11.58 -8.53
C PRO A 48 0.19 -12.30 -9.02
N PHE A 49 -0.97 -12.03 -8.42
CA PHE A 49 -2.24 -12.59 -8.85
C PHE A 49 -2.59 -12.21 -10.30
N PHE A 50 -2.35 -10.96 -10.70
CA PHE A 50 -2.54 -10.52 -12.08
C PHE A 50 -1.70 -11.34 -13.06
N PHE A 51 -0.41 -11.56 -12.78
CA PHE A 51 0.46 -12.30 -13.68
C PHE A 51 0.14 -13.79 -13.73
N GLN A 52 -0.34 -14.36 -12.63
CA GLN A 52 -0.75 -15.78 -12.60
C GLN A 52 -2.08 -15.97 -13.33
N THR A 53 -3.06 -15.09 -13.13
CA THR A 53 -4.42 -15.25 -13.66
C THR A 53 -4.55 -14.72 -15.08
N VAL A 54 -4.11 -13.48 -15.36
CA VAL A 54 -4.29 -12.85 -16.68
C VAL A 54 -3.18 -13.25 -17.64
N ALA A 55 -1.92 -13.11 -17.22
CA ALA A 55 -0.77 -13.45 -18.07
C ALA A 55 -0.45 -14.97 -18.07
N GLN A 56 -1.18 -15.78 -17.30
CA GLN A 56 -1.05 -17.25 -17.22
C GLN A 56 0.41 -17.70 -16.95
N MET A 57 1.13 -16.94 -16.14
CA MET A 57 2.51 -17.25 -15.75
C MET A 57 2.52 -18.22 -14.55
N PRO A 58 3.40 -19.23 -14.54
CA PRO A 58 3.60 -20.08 -13.37
C PRO A 58 4.03 -19.25 -12.14
N ALA A 59 3.53 -19.60 -10.96
CA ALA A 59 3.85 -18.90 -9.71
C ALA A 59 5.37 -18.82 -9.44
N SER A 60 6.12 -19.87 -9.79
CA SER A 60 7.59 -19.92 -9.67
C SER A 60 8.29 -18.83 -10.51
N VAL A 61 7.82 -18.60 -11.73
CA VAL A 61 8.37 -17.57 -12.63
C VAL A 61 8.05 -16.18 -12.11
N VAL A 62 6.83 -15.97 -11.63
CA VAL A 62 6.42 -14.68 -11.03
C VAL A 62 7.27 -14.39 -9.79
N GLY A 63 7.41 -15.37 -8.89
CA GLY A 63 8.24 -15.24 -7.68
C GLY A 63 9.70 -14.91 -7.99
N LEU A 64 10.31 -15.62 -8.96
CA LEU A 64 11.69 -15.37 -9.37
C LEU A 64 11.87 -13.93 -9.91
N ARG A 65 10.90 -13.43 -10.68
CA ARG A 65 10.94 -12.06 -11.22
C ARG A 65 10.71 -10.98 -10.17
N MET A 66 10.08 -11.31 -9.05
CA MET A 66 9.91 -10.40 -7.92
C MET A 66 11.14 -10.32 -7.00
N MET A 67 12.10 -11.25 -7.10
CA MET A 67 13.31 -11.25 -6.25
C MET A 67 14.08 -9.92 -6.24
N PRO A 68 14.34 -9.24 -7.38
CA PRO A 68 15.06 -7.96 -7.38
C PRO A 68 14.36 -6.88 -6.53
N ALA A 69 13.03 -6.87 -6.51
CA ALA A 69 12.25 -5.96 -5.69
C ALA A 69 12.43 -6.23 -4.19
N SER A 70 12.58 -7.51 -3.78
CA SER A 70 12.85 -7.86 -2.38
C SER A 70 14.22 -7.35 -1.90
N PHE A 71 15.24 -7.39 -2.74
CA PHE A 71 16.53 -6.76 -2.43
C PHE A 71 16.44 -5.24 -2.36
N ALA A 72 15.61 -4.63 -3.21
CA ALA A 72 15.42 -3.18 -3.24
C ALA A 72 14.86 -2.62 -1.91
N ILE A 73 14.13 -3.42 -1.13
CA ILE A 73 13.64 -3.03 0.20
C ILE A 73 14.81 -2.72 1.14
N GLY A 74 15.80 -3.61 1.22
CA GLY A 74 16.98 -3.42 2.07
C GLY A 74 17.81 -2.21 1.62
N VAL A 75 18.06 -2.10 0.33
CA VAL A 75 18.83 -0.98 -0.24
C VAL A 75 18.10 0.34 -0.05
N GLY A 76 16.78 0.40 -0.22
CA GLY A 76 15.96 1.60 -0.02
C GLY A 76 15.98 2.11 1.42
N SER A 77 15.88 1.20 2.40
CA SER A 77 15.98 1.54 3.81
C SER A 77 17.38 2.09 4.17
N LEU A 78 18.44 1.43 3.68
CA LEU A 78 19.83 1.89 3.89
C LEU A 78 20.07 3.25 3.23
N ALA A 79 19.60 3.46 2.00
CA ALA A 79 19.73 4.73 1.29
C ALA A 79 19.05 5.88 2.05
N ALA A 80 17.87 5.64 2.62
CA ALA A 80 17.17 6.60 3.47
C ALA A 80 18.01 6.95 4.72
N GLY A 81 18.58 5.95 5.39
CA GLY A 81 19.45 6.14 6.55
C GLY A 81 20.71 6.95 6.20
N PHE A 82 21.38 6.63 5.09
CA PHE A 82 22.54 7.38 4.61
C PHE A 82 22.20 8.84 4.26
N TYR A 83 21.06 9.06 3.58
CA TYR A 83 20.61 10.39 3.24
C TYR A 83 20.38 11.24 4.49
N MET A 84 19.63 10.69 5.47
CA MET A 84 19.35 11.38 6.73
C MET A 84 20.61 11.69 7.52
N ARG A 85 21.57 10.76 7.56
CA ARG A 85 22.87 10.96 8.24
C ARG A 85 23.70 12.06 7.58
N HIS A 86 23.67 12.16 6.24
CA HIS A 86 24.50 13.13 5.50
C HIS A 86 23.90 14.53 5.46
N TYR A 87 22.58 14.63 5.28
CA TYR A 87 21.90 15.91 5.11
C TYR A 87 21.19 16.43 6.37
N GLY A 88 21.09 15.61 7.42
CA GLY A 88 20.40 15.99 8.66
C GLY A 88 18.89 16.26 8.49
N ARG A 89 18.28 15.78 7.40
CA ARG A 89 16.87 16.02 7.07
C ARG A 89 16.21 14.78 6.49
N TYR A 90 14.99 14.47 6.94
CA TYR A 90 14.19 13.34 6.44
C TYR A 90 13.19 13.75 5.34
N TYR A 91 12.75 15.01 5.37
CA TYR A 91 11.64 15.50 4.54
C TYR A 91 11.89 15.40 3.04
N GLY A 92 13.09 15.77 2.57
CA GLY A 92 13.44 15.72 1.15
C GLY A 92 13.37 14.30 0.59
N TYR A 93 13.95 13.32 1.30
CA TYR A 93 13.89 11.92 0.89
C TYR A 93 12.46 11.36 0.93
N LEU A 94 11.68 11.73 1.96
CA LEU A 94 10.29 11.33 2.09
C LEU A 94 9.46 11.80 0.89
N CYS A 95 9.55 13.07 0.51
CA CYS A 95 8.83 13.62 -0.64
C CYS A 95 9.26 12.95 -1.96
N VAL A 96 10.56 12.77 -2.19
CA VAL A 96 11.06 12.08 -3.39
C VAL A 96 10.55 10.65 -3.44
N SER A 97 10.60 9.93 -2.32
CA SER A 97 10.11 8.55 -2.24
C SER A 97 8.64 8.44 -2.64
N VAL A 98 7.78 9.34 -2.16
CA VAL A 98 6.34 9.28 -2.47
C VAL A 98 6.06 9.61 -3.94
N VAL A 99 6.80 10.55 -4.52
CA VAL A 99 6.71 10.85 -5.96
C VAL A 99 7.13 9.63 -6.79
N VAL A 100 8.24 8.98 -6.44
CA VAL A 100 8.71 7.76 -7.13
C VAL A 100 7.70 6.61 -6.97
N LEU A 101 7.07 6.45 -5.79
CA LEU A 101 5.99 5.49 -5.57
C LEU A 101 4.83 5.70 -6.55
N CYS A 102 4.32 6.93 -6.66
CA CYS A 102 3.23 7.27 -7.58
C CYS A 102 3.63 6.99 -9.04
N LEU A 103 4.80 7.45 -9.46
CA LEU A 103 5.28 7.26 -10.83
C LEU A 103 5.49 5.78 -11.18
N SER A 104 6.00 4.98 -10.24
CA SER A 104 6.25 3.56 -10.46
C SER A 104 4.96 2.73 -10.52
N CYS A 105 3.89 3.19 -9.88
CA CYS A 105 2.60 2.51 -9.90
C CYS A 105 1.75 2.87 -11.13
N LEU A 106 1.96 4.04 -11.75
CA LEU A 106 1.17 4.51 -12.90
C LEU A 106 1.10 3.52 -14.07
N PRO A 107 2.20 2.86 -14.50
CA PRO A 107 2.12 1.91 -15.62
C PRO A 107 1.13 0.79 -15.42
N MET A 108 0.81 0.43 -14.16
CA MET A 108 -0.15 -0.64 -13.86
C MET A 108 -1.58 -0.29 -14.21
N ALA A 109 -1.92 1.01 -14.22
CA ALA A 109 -3.22 1.49 -14.69
C ALA A 109 -3.43 1.31 -16.20
N PHE A 110 -2.36 1.07 -16.96
CA PHE A 110 -2.41 0.94 -18.42
C PHE A 110 -2.20 -0.50 -18.90
N TYR A 111 -2.15 -1.49 -17.98
CA TYR A 111 -1.98 -2.88 -18.39
C TYR A 111 -3.26 -3.41 -19.05
N SER A 112 -3.06 -3.94 -20.24
CA SER A 112 -4.05 -4.66 -21.04
C SER A 112 -3.94 -6.17 -20.79
N SER A 113 -4.82 -6.95 -21.42
CA SER A 113 -4.83 -8.42 -21.39
C SER A 113 -3.51 -9.08 -21.83
N ASN A 114 -2.64 -8.33 -22.50
CA ASN A 114 -1.32 -8.82 -22.92
C ASN A 114 -0.19 -7.89 -22.43
N PRO A 115 0.10 -7.89 -21.12
CA PRO A 115 1.11 -7.00 -20.56
C PRO A 115 2.52 -7.40 -21.02
N PRO A 116 3.44 -6.43 -21.17
CA PRO A 116 4.84 -6.73 -21.46
C PRO A 116 5.45 -7.56 -20.33
N LYS A 117 6.07 -8.70 -20.67
CA LYS A 117 6.46 -9.74 -19.72
C LYS A 117 7.50 -9.34 -18.67
N LEU A 118 8.30 -8.32 -18.91
CA LEU A 118 9.39 -7.88 -18.01
C LEU A 118 9.18 -6.49 -17.41
N LEU A 119 8.59 -5.58 -18.17
CA LEU A 119 8.45 -4.18 -17.79
C LEU A 119 7.80 -3.95 -16.43
N PRO A 120 6.70 -4.69 -16.06
CA PRO A 120 6.06 -4.54 -14.75
C PRO A 120 7.00 -4.85 -13.58
N PHE A 121 7.87 -5.83 -13.73
CA PHE A 121 8.81 -6.23 -12.69
C PHE A 121 9.94 -5.20 -12.53
N VAL A 122 10.33 -4.52 -13.63
CA VAL A 122 11.29 -3.40 -13.56
C VAL A 122 10.71 -2.23 -12.77
N PHE A 123 9.44 -1.87 -12.96
CA PHE A 123 8.78 -0.81 -12.18
C PHE A 123 8.54 -1.19 -10.70
N ASN A 124 8.47 -2.48 -10.40
CA ASN A 124 8.34 -2.95 -9.03
C ASN A 124 9.59 -2.66 -8.17
N VAL A 125 10.78 -2.60 -8.78
CA VAL A 125 12.03 -2.31 -8.06
C VAL A 125 12.05 -0.90 -7.46
N PRO A 126 11.86 0.19 -8.21
CA PRO A 126 11.82 1.54 -7.64
C PRO A 126 10.62 1.74 -6.71
N LEU A 127 9.50 1.05 -6.94
CA LEU A 127 8.33 1.09 -6.05
C LEU A 127 8.69 0.57 -4.65
N THR A 128 9.25 -0.63 -4.55
CA THR A 128 9.61 -1.24 -3.26
C THR A 128 10.79 -0.55 -2.59
N PHE A 129 11.77 -0.05 -3.37
CA PHE A 129 12.86 0.80 -2.87
C PHE A 129 12.32 2.05 -2.17
N SER A 130 11.46 2.80 -2.85
CA SER A 130 10.89 4.04 -2.32
C SER A 130 9.97 3.80 -1.13
N GLN A 131 9.22 2.70 -1.14
CA GLN A 131 8.35 2.31 -0.04
C GLN A 131 9.12 2.03 1.25
N ALA A 132 10.24 1.29 1.16
CA ALA A 132 11.11 1.03 2.30
C ALA A 132 11.74 2.33 2.84
N GLY A 133 12.20 3.19 1.94
CA GLY A 133 12.73 4.51 2.31
C GLY A 133 11.69 5.40 2.99
N PHE A 134 10.46 5.41 2.48
CA PHE A 134 9.35 6.13 3.12
C PHE A 134 9.13 5.66 4.56
N PHE A 135 9.02 4.35 4.80
CA PHE A 135 8.80 3.83 6.16
C PHE A 135 9.92 4.19 7.12
N THR A 136 11.17 4.18 6.64
CA THR A 136 12.32 4.57 7.44
C THR A 136 12.26 6.06 7.80
N CYS A 137 12.00 6.95 6.84
CA CYS A 137 11.88 8.39 7.08
C CYS A 137 10.67 8.72 7.97
N ALA A 138 9.52 8.07 7.74
CA ALA A 138 8.32 8.28 8.53
C ALA A 138 8.51 7.90 10.01
N LEU A 139 9.24 6.81 10.28
CA LEU A 139 9.58 6.41 11.64
C LEU A 139 10.51 7.43 12.30
N VAL A 140 11.56 7.87 11.61
CA VAL A 140 12.50 8.88 12.15
C VAL A 140 11.79 10.21 12.39
N ALA A 141 10.93 10.66 11.48
CA ALA A 141 10.13 11.86 11.66
C ALA A 141 9.24 11.79 12.92
N LEU A 142 8.61 10.64 13.15
CA LEU A 142 7.76 10.40 14.31
C LEU A 142 8.58 10.46 15.61
N VAL A 143 9.71 9.74 15.66
CA VAL A 143 10.61 9.68 16.82
C VAL A 143 11.14 11.07 17.18
N HIS A 144 11.51 11.86 16.15
CA HIS A 144 12.05 13.19 16.34
C HIS A 144 11.02 14.19 16.91
N VAL A 145 9.74 14.03 16.55
CA VAL A 145 8.67 14.93 17.02
C VAL A 145 8.20 14.60 18.44
N VAL A 146 8.18 13.32 18.81
CA VAL A 146 7.54 12.88 20.06
C VAL A 146 8.53 12.76 21.24
N GLY A 147 9.83 12.68 20.96
CA GLY A 147 10.87 12.49 21.95
C GLY A 147 10.93 11.09 22.54
N GLN A 148 11.94 10.85 23.42
CA GLN A 148 12.23 9.51 23.94
C GLN A 148 11.19 9.00 24.95
N GLU A 149 10.59 9.89 25.75
CA GLU A 149 9.63 9.50 26.79
C GLU A 149 8.34 8.91 26.22
N SER A 150 7.85 9.44 25.11
CA SER A 150 6.60 8.99 24.46
C SER A 150 6.83 8.09 23.23
N LEU A 151 8.08 7.67 23.00
CA LEU A 151 8.49 6.86 21.84
C LEU A 151 7.68 5.56 21.71
N GLY A 152 7.47 4.86 22.83
CA GLY A 152 6.72 3.60 22.84
C GLY A 152 5.28 3.77 22.39
N VAL A 153 4.59 4.81 22.89
CA VAL A 153 3.21 5.12 22.54
C VAL A 153 3.10 5.54 21.07
N ALA A 154 3.96 6.43 20.63
CA ALA A 154 3.96 6.92 19.24
C ALA A 154 4.26 5.80 18.23
N THR A 155 5.23 4.94 18.54
CA THR A 155 5.55 3.78 17.70
C THR A 155 4.40 2.78 17.67
N GLY A 156 3.80 2.47 18.83
CA GLY A 156 2.62 1.60 18.93
C GLY A 156 1.45 2.13 18.10
N MET A 157 1.17 3.44 18.20
CA MET A 157 0.15 4.11 17.41
C MET A 157 0.43 4.03 15.90
N ASN A 158 1.67 4.27 15.49
CA ASN A 158 2.07 4.17 14.08
C ASN A 158 1.85 2.75 13.53
N TYR A 159 2.21 1.70 14.30
CA TYR A 159 1.95 0.31 13.92
C TYR A 159 0.45 -0.02 13.90
N LEU A 160 -0.34 0.56 14.79
CA LEU A 160 -1.81 0.40 14.78
C LEU A 160 -2.41 0.94 13.47
N PHE A 161 -2.06 2.16 13.07
CA PHE A 161 -2.51 2.74 11.80
C PHE A 161 -2.04 1.90 10.61
N ARG A 162 -0.79 1.44 10.62
CA ARG A 162 -0.23 0.59 9.59
C ARG A 162 -0.96 -0.75 9.46
N SER A 163 -1.18 -1.46 10.57
CA SER A 163 -1.86 -2.77 10.55
C SER A 163 -3.34 -2.64 10.18
N THR A 164 -4.02 -1.60 10.69
CA THR A 164 -5.41 -1.30 10.30
C THR A 164 -5.50 -0.98 8.81
N GLY A 165 -4.56 -0.19 8.28
CA GLY A 165 -4.45 0.08 6.85
C GLY A 165 -4.28 -1.19 6.03
N GLN A 166 -3.42 -2.12 6.46
CA GLN A 166 -3.23 -3.39 5.77
C GLN A 166 -4.52 -4.23 5.72
N VAL A 167 -5.23 -4.37 6.84
CA VAL A 167 -6.49 -5.12 6.89
C VAL A 167 -7.54 -4.48 5.99
N MET A 168 -7.72 -3.16 6.07
CA MET A 168 -8.66 -2.45 5.22
C MET A 168 -8.26 -2.52 3.74
N GLY A 169 -6.97 -2.43 3.43
CA GLY A 169 -6.45 -2.50 2.08
C GLY A 169 -6.83 -3.79 1.38
N ILE A 170 -6.50 -4.94 1.98
CA ILE A 170 -6.82 -6.24 1.38
C ILE A 170 -8.33 -6.47 1.26
N SER A 171 -9.10 -6.04 2.28
CA SER A 171 -10.55 -6.20 2.29
C SER A 171 -11.24 -5.36 1.21
N LEU A 172 -10.90 -4.08 1.10
CA LEU A 172 -11.48 -3.18 0.10
C LEU A 172 -11.07 -3.56 -1.32
N SER A 173 -9.80 -3.92 -1.53
CA SER A 173 -9.31 -4.38 -2.82
C SER A 173 -9.98 -5.70 -3.25
N GLY A 174 -10.15 -6.63 -2.32
CA GLY A 174 -10.84 -7.89 -2.56
C GLY A 174 -12.33 -7.68 -2.87
N PHE A 175 -13.00 -6.80 -2.15
CA PHE A 175 -14.38 -6.41 -2.43
C PHE A 175 -14.49 -5.78 -3.82
N LEU A 176 -13.61 -4.83 -4.16
CA LEU A 176 -13.60 -4.16 -5.45
C LEU A 176 -13.37 -5.14 -6.60
N LEU A 177 -12.42 -6.09 -6.42
CA LEU A 177 -12.19 -7.16 -7.40
C LEU A 177 -13.47 -7.98 -7.62
N GLN A 178 -14.06 -8.49 -6.53
CA GLN A 178 -15.22 -9.37 -6.62
C GLN A 178 -16.45 -8.68 -7.19
N TRP A 179 -16.68 -7.43 -6.82
CA TRP A 179 -17.78 -6.63 -7.32
C TRP A 179 -17.64 -6.36 -8.82
N THR A 180 -16.48 -5.83 -9.24
CA THR A 180 -16.22 -5.54 -10.66
C THR A 180 -16.22 -6.83 -11.51
N LEU A 181 -15.60 -7.90 -10.99
CA LEU A 181 -15.57 -9.18 -11.70
C LEU A 181 -16.97 -9.76 -11.90
N SER A 182 -17.85 -9.67 -10.88
CA SER A 182 -19.24 -10.11 -10.99
C SER A 182 -20.02 -9.33 -12.04
N ASP A 183 -19.85 -8.02 -12.07
CA ASP A 183 -20.52 -7.13 -13.03
C ASP A 183 -20.04 -7.38 -14.47
N GLU A 184 -18.71 -7.50 -14.67
CA GLU A 184 -18.12 -7.75 -15.98
C GLU A 184 -18.43 -9.14 -16.53
N LEU A 185 -18.40 -10.19 -15.70
CA LEU A 185 -18.76 -11.55 -16.10
C LEU A 185 -20.25 -11.63 -16.47
N GLY A 186 -21.13 -10.98 -15.70
CA GLY A 186 -22.56 -10.93 -15.99
C GLY A 186 -22.92 -10.23 -17.30
N LYS A 187 -22.11 -9.27 -17.75
CA LYS A 187 -22.28 -8.59 -19.05
C LYS A 187 -21.78 -9.42 -20.22
N ARG A 188 -20.76 -10.27 -20.02
CA ARG A 188 -20.03 -10.97 -21.09
C ARG A 188 -20.44 -12.43 -21.24
N ILE A 189 -20.80 -13.10 -20.16
CA ILE A 189 -21.20 -14.51 -20.16
C ILE A 189 -22.72 -14.58 -20.06
N LEU A 190 -23.37 -14.78 -21.21
CA LEU A 190 -24.83 -14.86 -21.33
C LEU A 190 -25.25 -16.27 -21.79
N GLY A 191 -26.30 -16.83 -21.21
CA GLY A 191 -26.85 -18.10 -21.64
C GLY A 191 -27.40 -18.96 -20.50
N PRO A 192 -28.01 -20.11 -20.79
CA PRO A 192 -28.49 -21.03 -19.76
C PRO A 192 -27.29 -21.64 -18.99
N GLY A 193 -27.33 -21.52 -17.65
CA GLY A 193 -26.22 -21.96 -16.78
C GLY A 193 -25.10 -20.94 -16.56
N SER A 194 -25.23 -19.70 -17.08
CA SER A 194 -24.23 -18.63 -16.88
C SER A 194 -23.98 -18.30 -15.41
N ASP A 195 -25.03 -18.27 -14.58
CA ASP A 195 -24.90 -17.91 -13.17
C ASP A 195 -24.02 -18.87 -12.37
N GLU A 196 -24.18 -20.17 -12.63
CA GLU A 196 -23.36 -21.20 -11.97
C GLU A 196 -21.90 -21.14 -12.44
N LEU A 197 -21.68 -20.92 -13.74
CA LEU A 197 -20.34 -20.76 -14.31
C LEU A 197 -19.65 -19.47 -13.78
N ILE A 198 -20.36 -18.36 -13.69
CA ILE A 198 -19.86 -17.11 -13.13
C ILE A 198 -19.44 -17.33 -11.66
N LEU A 199 -20.24 -18.05 -10.91
CA LEU A 199 -19.95 -18.35 -9.51
C LEU A 199 -18.70 -19.21 -9.36
N GLN A 200 -18.52 -20.21 -10.21
CA GLN A 200 -17.33 -21.04 -10.26
C GLN A 200 -16.07 -20.23 -10.63
N ILE A 201 -16.13 -19.40 -11.67
CA ILE A 201 -15.02 -18.54 -12.11
C ILE A 201 -14.60 -17.56 -10.99
N ARG A 202 -15.55 -17.03 -10.25
CA ARG A 202 -15.30 -16.11 -9.12
C ARG A 202 -14.65 -16.79 -7.92
N HIS A 203 -14.97 -18.05 -7.66
CA HIS A 203 -14.42 -18.80 -6.54
C HIS A 203 -13.04 -19.40 -6.86
N ASP A 204 -12.83 -19.80 -8.10
CA ASP A 204 -11.60 -20.47 -8.50
C ASP A 204 -11.09 -20.01 -9.86
N SER A 205 -10.05 -19.18 -9.84
CA SER A 205 -9.39 -18.72 -11.08
C SER A 205 -8.59 -19.83 -11.79
N THR A 206 -8.34 -20.98 -11.14
CA THR A 206 -7.57 -22.09 -11.73
C THR A 206 -8.36 -22.86 -12.80
N ILE A 207 -9.68 -22.69 -12.87
CA ILE A 207 -10.51 -23.30 -13.90
C ILE A 207 -10.40 -22.60 -15.27
N LEU A 208 -9.85 -21.38 -15.33
CA LEU A 208 -9.73 -20.61 -16.58
C LEU A 208 -9.09 -21.38 -17.74
N PRO A 209 -7.99 -22.14 -17.55
CA PRO A 209 -7.38 -22.91 -18.62
C PRO A 209 -8.26 -24.05 -19.16
N SER A 210 -9.21 -24.55 -18.38
CA SER A 210 -10.11 -25.65 -18.76
C SER A 210 -11.37 -25.21 -19.51
N LEU A 211 -11.63 -23.88 -19.56
CA LEU A 211 -12.78 -23.32 -20.24
C LEU A 211 -12.63 -23.36 -21.78
N PRO A 212 -13.74 -23.44 -22.54
CA PRO A 212 -13.75 -23.22 -23.98
C PRO A 212 -13.09 -21.87 -24.34
N ALA A 213 -12.44 -21.80 -25.51
CA ALA A 213 -11.62 -20.65 -25.91
C ALA A 213 -12.37 -19.32 -25.83
N ASP A 214 -13.63 -19.28 -26.24
CA ASP A 214 -14.46 -18.07 -26.25
C ASP A 214 -14.77 -17.61 -24.81
N LEU A 215 -15.22 -18.51 -23.93
CA LEU A 215 -15.52 -18.21 -22.54
C LEU A 215 -14.26 -17.82 -21.74
N ARG A 216 -13.15 -18.48 -22.04
CA ARG A 216 -11.85 -18.14 -21.45
C ARG A 216 -11.40 -16.74 -21.82
N HIS A 217 -11.58 -16.32 -23.07
CA HIS A 217 -11.25 -14.97 -23.52
C HIS A 217 -12.06 -13.92 -22.78
N GLU A 218 -13.37 -14.10 -22.69
CA GLU A 218 -14.28 -13.18 -21.98
C GLU A 218 -13.99 -13.13 -20.47
N ALA A 219 -13.68 -14.26 -19.86
CA ALA A 219 -13.29 -14.32 -18.45
C ALA A 219 -11.96 -13.59 -18.20
N LEU A 220 -10.95 -13.76 -19.06
CA LEU A 220 -9.66 -13.03 -18.94
C LEU A 220 -9.83 -11.52 -19.10
N LEU A 221 -10.71 -11.06 -20.02
CA LEU A 221 -11.04 -9.65 -20.15
C LEU A 221 -11.72 -9.11 -18.88
N SER A 222 -12.64 -9.87 -18.29
CA SER A 222 -13.33 -9.51 -17.06
C SER A 222 -12.36 -9.40 -15.87
N TYR A 223 -11.43 -10.35 -15.73
CA TYR A 223 -10.35 -10.27 -14.72
C TYR A 223 -9.42 -9.07 -14.94
N THR A 224 -9.10 -8.76 -16.21
CA THR A 224 -8.26 -7.61 -16.54
C THR A 224 -8.93 -6.30 -16.11
N SER A 225 -10.22 -6.13 -16.43
CA SER A 225 -11.01 -4.96 -16.02
C SER A 225 -11.13 -4.84 -14.50
N ALA A 226 -11.39 -5.96 -13.81
CA ALA A 226 -11.53 -5.97 -12.37
C ALA A 226 -10.20 -5.62 -11.66
N LEU A 227 -9.08 -6.18 -12.11
CA LEU A 227 -7.75 -5.88 -11.58
C LEU A 227 -7.28 -4.46 -11.92
N HIS A 228 -7.67 -3.92 -13.07
CA HIS A 228 -7.44 -2.52 -13.40
C HIS A 228 -8.03 -1.58 -12.33
N ASN A 229 -9.29 -1.81 -11.92
CA ASN A 229 -9.92 -1.03 -10.86
C ASN A 229 -9.21 -1.17 -9.51
N VAL A 230 -8.70 -2.36 -9.18
CA VAL A 230 -7.87 -2.57 -7.98
C VAL A 230 -6.57 -1.76 -8.06
N PHE A 231 -5.89 -1.74 -9.21
CA PHE A 231 -4.67 -0.94 -9.38
C PHE A 231 -4.96 0.57 -9.32
N LEU A 232 -6.08 1.03 -9.85
CA LEU A 232 -6.51 2.43 -9.68
C LEU A 232 -6.74 2.78 -8.20
N PHE A 233 -7.35 1.89 -7.43
CA PHE A 233 -7.50 2.06 -5.98
C PHE A 233 -6.14 2.17 -5.28
N ILE A 234 -5.17 1.32 -5.62
CA ILE A 234 -3.80 1.35 -5.09
C ILE A 234 -3.12 2.69 -5.40
N ILE A 235 -3.24 3.18 -6.64
CA ILE A 235 -2.73 4.49 -7.05
C ILE A 235 -3.39 5.60 -6.22
N GLY A 236 -4.70 5.56 -6.03
CA GLY A 236 -5.43 6.49 -5.17
C GLY A 236 -4.89 6.54 -3.75
N CYS A 237 -4.57 5.39 -3.16
CA CYS A 237 -3.96 5.31 -1.84
C CYS A 237 -2.55 5.94 -1.82
N TYR A 238 -1.72 5.74 -2.86
CA TYR A 238 -0.41 6.41 -2.95
C TYR A 238 -0.54 7.93 -3.14
N VAL A 239 -1.54 8.39 -3.90
CA VAL A 239 -1.83 9.82 -4.04
C VAL A 239 -2.26 10.43 -2.69
N CYS A 240 -3.11 9.75 -1.92
CA CYS A 240 -3.46 10.17 -0.56
C CYS A 240 -2.22 10.24 0.34
N THR A 241 -1.34 9.23 0.26
CA THR A 241 -0.05 9.24 0.98
C THR A 241 0.79 10.45 0.59
N MET A 242 0.86 10.78 -0.70
CA MET A 242 1.59 11.93 -1.20
C MET A 242 1.05 13.25 -0.62
N ILE A 243 -0.27 13.45 -0.68
CA ILE A 243 -0.91 14.64 -0.13
C ILE A 243 -0.61 14.78 1.37
N LEU A 244 -0.79 13.70 2.13
CA LEU A 244 -0.54 13.70 3.58
C LEU A 244 0.92 13.93 3.93
N SER A 245 1.85 13.45 3.11
CA SER A 245 3.28 13.64 3.32
C SER A 245 3.73 15.11 3.22
N PHE A 246 3.02 15.93 2.45
CA PHE A 246 3.30 17.38 2.40
C PHE A 246 2.93 18.12 3.69
N PHE A 247 2.09 17.53 4.54
CA PHE A 247 1.75 18.12 5.85
C PHE A 247 2.77 17.75 6.95
N VAL A 248 3.72 16.86 6.68
CA VAL A 248 4.80 16.53 7.61
C VAL A 248 5.75 17.71 7.71
N GLU A 249 6.11 18.12 8.92
CA GLU A 249 6.98 19.25 9.15
C GLU A 249 8.42 18.94 8.73
N ASN A 250 9.07 19.91 8.09
CA ASN A 250 10.47 19.83 7.69
C ASN A 250 11.34 20.36 8.83
N LYS A 251 11.69 19.49 9.79
CA LYS A 251 12.61 19.80 10.88
C LYS A 251 14.02 19.28 10.59
N HIS A 252 15.02 19.98 11.10
CA HIS A 252 16.41 19.51 11.05
C HIS A 252 16.63 18.53 12.21
N LEU A 253 17.30 17.41 11.95
CA LEU A 253 17.53 16.37 12.96
C LEU A 253 18.48 16.82 14.10
N ASP A 254 19.26 17.88 13.88
CA ASP A 254 20.17 18.47 14.86
C ASP A 254 19.52 19.54 15.76
N GLU A 255 18.25 19.92 15.51
CA GLU A 255 17.55 20.86 16.37
C GLU A 255 17.15 20.16 17.67
N PRO A 256 17.53 20.74 18.85
CA PRO A 256 17.11 20.17 20.13
C PRO A 256 15.58 20.23 20.26
N PHE A 257 15.05 19.27 20.99
CA PHE A 257 13.63 19.16 21.31
C PHE A 257 13.11 20.49 21.86
N SER A 258 12.20 21.13 21.20
CA SER A 258 11.58 22.34 21.74
C SER A 258 10.59 21.96 22.85
N ASP A 259 11.01 22.13 24.10
CA ASP A 259 10.15 22.10 25.30
C ASP A 259 9.16 23.28 25.29
N GLU A 260 8.33 23.38 24.27
CA GLU A 260 7.29 24.44 24.16
C GLU A 260 5.99 24.12 24.92
N GLN A 261 6.02 23.17 25.87
CA GLN A 261 4.83 22.83 26.67
C GLN A 261 4.89 23.21 28.16
N ASP A 262 5.91 23.97 28.62
CA ASP A 262 6.01 24.34 30.03
C ASP A 262 5.65 25.83 30.32
N THR A 263 4.88 26.48 29.46
CA THR A 263 4.34 27.83 29.80
C THR A 263 2.91 28.02 29.27
N SER A 264 1.93 27.42 29.95
CA SER A 264 0.57 28.01 30.03
C SER A 264 -0.26 27.30 31.09
#